data_46964ff078f92fc994bc0e94764e81d5
#
_entry.id   46964ff078f92fc994bc0e94764e81d5
#
_cell.length_a   1.000
_cell.length_b   1.000
_cell.length_c   1.000
_cell.angle_alpha   90.00
_cell.angle_beta   90.00
_cell.angle_gamma   90.00
#
_symmetry.space_group_name_H-M   'P 1'
#
loop_
_entity.id
_entity.type
_entity.pdbx_description
1 polymer ?
#
loop_
_entity_poly.entity_id
_entity_poly.type
_entity_poly.pdbx_seq_one_letter_code
_entity_poly.pdbx_strand_id
1 'polypeptide(L)'
;MTTTTTRRTVRGPAPVLGLAALALALAPMPAQADAIADFYKGKQISLIISTGVGGGLDQNARVVARHWTNHIPGNPVIIAKNMPGAGSLRATNFLYGQAPKDGTAVGTMIPSFVLNQRIGGKGVAYDATKFAWIGSSNASNSNLYVWHATGIKTLAETMTKEVVMGATGAGSYTVLYPAIM
;
A
#
# COMPACT_ATOMS: atom_id res chain seq x y z
N MET A 1 5.58 -93.11 -23.38
CA MET A 1 6.64 -92.12 -23.22
C MET A 1 5.96 -90.78 -23.10
N THR A 2 5.83 -90.26 -21.85
CA THR A 2 5.08 -89.08 -21.52
C THR A 2 6.07 -88.04 -21.04
N THR A 3 6.29 -86.93 -21.81
CA THR A 3 7.28 -85.92 -21.51
C THR A 3 6.58 -84.79 -20.76
N THR A 4 6.91 -84.65 -19.47
CA THR A 4 6.38 -83.54 -18.61
C THR A 4 7.25 -82.31 -18.77
N THR A 5 6.71 -81.26 -19.34
CA THR A 5 7.38 -79.98 -19.46
C THR A 5 7.10 -79.11 -18.25
N THR A 6 8.10 -78.90 -17.40
CA THR A 6 8.03 -77.99 -16.23
C THR A 6 8.20 -76.57 -16.66
N ARG A 7 7.15 -75.74 -16.57
CA ARG A 7 7.22 -74.29 -16.75
C ARG A 7 7.82 -73.61 -15.52
N ARG A 8 9.00 -73.03 -15.65
CA ARG A 8 9.64 -72.20 -14.65
C ARG A 8 9.06 -70.76 -14.75
N THR A 9 8.30 -70.36 -13.76
CA THR A 9 7.84 -68.99 -13.61
C THR A 9 8.97 -68.11 -13.06
N VAL A 10 9.48 -67.23 -13.89
CA VAL A 10 10.43 -66.17 -13.46
C VAL A 10 9.62 -65.07 -12.78
N ARG A 11 9.73 -64.98 -11.46
CA ARG A 11 9.23 -63.80 -10.70
C ARG A 11 10.19 -62.66 -10.94
N GLY A 12 9.78 -61.66 -11.73
CA GLY A 12 10.47 -60.38 -11.87
C GLY A 12 10.35 -59.54 -10.59
N PRO A 13 11.33 -58.66 -10.30
CA PRO A 13 11.28 -57.85 -9.09
C PRO A 13 10.10 -56.86 -9.17
N ALA A 14 9.32 -56.84 -8.13
CA ALA A 14 8.13 -56.03 -7.94
C ALA A 14 8.45 -54.51 -7.90
N PRO A 15 7.46 -53.62 -8.12
CA PRO A 15 7.64 -52.20 -8.37
C PRO A 15 7.93 -51.43 -7.09
N VAL A 16 9.14 -51.51 -6.58
CA VAL A 16 9.59 -50.67 -5.44
C VAL A 16 9.99 -49.27 -5.92
N LEU A 17 10.27 -49.11 -7.23
CA LEU A 17 10.62 -47.76 -7.79
C LEU A 17 9.45 -46.80 -7.82
N GLY A 18 8.21 -47.24 -7.83
CA GLY A 18 7.04 -46.31 -7.91
C GLY A 18 6.76 -45.55 -6.60
N LEU A 19 7.06 -46.17 -5.43
CA LEU A 19 6.82 -45.53 -4.13
C LEU A 19 7.87 -44.44 -3.81
N ALA A 20 9.11 -44.59 -4.29
CA ALA A 20 10.17 -43.61 -4.06
C ALA A 20 9.97 -42.31 -4.87
N ALA A 21 9.39 -42.41 -6.07
CA ALA A 21 9.08 -41.24 -6.90
C ALA A 21 7.89 -40.41 -6.35
N LEU A 22 6.92 -41.05 -5.70
CA LEU A 22 5.78 -40.38 -5.07
C LEU A 22 6.16 -39.66 -3.78
N ALA A 23 7.14 -40.18 -3.03
CA ALA A 23 7.64 -39.54 -1.80
C ALA A 23 8.45 -38.25 -2.09
N LEU A 24 9.11 -38.14 -3.23
CA LEU A 24 9.86 -36.93 -3.64
C LEU A 24 8.94 -35.78 -4.08
N ALA A 25 7.72 -36.08 -4.53
CA ALA A 25 6.75 -35.06 -4.95
C ALA A 25 6.01 -34.37 -3.76
N LEU A 26 6.15 -34.94 -2.55
CA LEU A 26 5.56 -34.42 -1.31
C LEU A 26 6.58 -33.69 -0.40
N ALA A 27 7.80 -33.42 -0.90
CA ALA A 27 8.75 -32.60 -0.15
C ALA A 27 8.13 -31.21 0.08
N PRO A 28 8.02 -30.73 1.33
CA PRO A 28 7.52 -29.37 1.58
C PRO A 28 8.47 -28.40 0.91
N MET A 29 7.99 -27.69 -0.12
CA MET A 29 8.70 -26.55 -0.66
C MET A 29 8.90 -25.55 0.49
N PRO A 30 10.12 -25.05 0.74
CA PRO A 30 10.32 -24.03 1.76
C PRO A 30 9.39 -22.86 1.41
N ALA A 31 8.48 -22.56 2.33
CA ALA A 31 7.47 -21.56 2.09
C ALA A 31 8.17 -20.20 1.92
N GLN A 32 7.86 -19.48 0.85
CA GLN A 32 8.37 -18.14 0.54
C GLN A 32 8.12 -17.16 1.70
N ALA A 33 7.23 -17.49 2.64
CA ALA A 33 6.97 -16.81 3.88
C ALA A 33 8.21 -16.71 4.80
N ASP A 34 9.10 -17.70 4.79
CA ASP A 34 10.31 -17.71 5.64
C ASP A 34 11.30 -16.61 5.21
N ALA A 35 11.50 -16.42 3.91
CA ALA A 35 12.39 -15.39 3.39
C ALA A 35 11.90 -13.97 3.71
N ILE A 36 10.58 -13.75 3.70
CA ILE A 36 9.97 -12.46 4.06
C ILE A 36 10.09 -12.24 5.58
N ALA A 37 9.83 -13.27 6.38
CA ALA A 37 9.96 -13.22 7.82
C ALA A 37 11.41 -12.91 8.24
N ASP A 38 12.37 -13.57 7.63
CA ASP A 38 13.81 -13.32 7.87
C ASP A 38 14.22 -11.91 7.47
N PHE A 39 13.69 -11.39 6.35
CA PHE A 39 13.97 -10.02 5.92
C PHE A 39 13.48 -8.99 6.93
N TYR A 40 12.26 -9.14 7.46
CA TYR A 40 11.66 -8.16 8.36
C TYR A 40 12.00 -8.36 9.83
N LYS A 41 12.55 -9.49 10.22
CA LYS A 41 12.93 -9.80 11.59
C LYS A 41 13.90 -8.75 12.17
N GLY A 42 13.47 -8.08 13.25
CA GLY A 42 14.24 -7.02 13.89
C GLY A 42 14.35 -5.70 13.11
N LYS A 43 13.69 -5.57 11.95
CA LYS A 43 13.67 -4.32 11.18
C LYS A 43 12.61 -3.34 11.66
N GLN A 44 12.80 -2.09 11.27
CA GLN A 44 11.84 -1.01 11.46
C GLN A 44 11.30 -0.57 10.10
N ILE A 45 9.98 -0.41 10.01
CA ILE A 45 9.30 0.21 8.87
C ILE A 45 8.99 1.66 9.23
N SER A 46 9.45 2.60 8.43
CA SER A 46 9.11 4.01 8.55
C SER A 46 7.79 4.29 7.85
N LEU A 47 6.73 4.61 8.59
CA LEU A 47 5.46 5.05 8.04
C LEU A 47 5.46 6.58 7.94
N ILE A 48 5.63 7.10 6.73
CA ILE A 48 5.65 8.54 6.46
C ILE A 48 4.21 9.03 6.34
N ILE A 49 3.81 9.94 7.22
CA ILE A 49 2.47 10.54 7.28
C ILE A 49 2.55 11.96 6.75
N SER A 50 1.84 12.26 5.68
CA SER A 50 1.93 13.54 4.97
C SER A 50 1.26 14.72 5.66
N THR A 51 0.65 14.50 6.82
CA THR A 51 -0.04 15.54 7.60
C THR A 51 0.60 15.75 8.97
N GLY A 52 0.23 16.83 9.63
CA GLY A 52 0.60 17.09 11.03
C GLY A 52 0.01 16.06 11.99
N VAL A 53 0.55 16.05 13.21
CA VAL A 53 0.13 15.17 14.30
C VAL A 53 -1.30 15.51 14.73
N GLY A 54 -2.11 14.49 15.04
CA GLY A 54 -3.45 14.63 15.63
C GLY A 54 -4.59 14.79 14.61
N GLY A 55 -4.28 15.01 13.32
CA GLY A 55 -5.29 15.05 12.26
C GLY A 55 -5.85 13.66 11.92
N GLY A 56 -7.00 13.62 11.22
CA GLY A 56 -7.68 12.36 10.88
C GLY A 56 -6.80 11.37 10.11
N LEU A 57 -5.98 11.85 9.16
CA LEU A 57 -5.03 10.98 8.44
C LEU A 57 -3.95 10.41 9.36
N ASP A 58 -3.44 11.22 10.30
CA ASP A 58 -2.44 10.78 11.28
C ASP A 58 -3.01 9.72 12.23
N GLN A 59 -4.20 9.97 12.77
CA GLN A 59 -4.87 9.02 13.66
C GLN A 59 -5.15 7.69 12.96
N ASN A 60 -5.70 7.74 11.74
CA ASN A 60 -5.96 6.55 10.92
C ASN A 60 -4.67 5.78 10.64
N ALA A 61 -3.61 6.45 10.19
CA ALA A 61 -2.32 5.85 9.92
C ALA A 61 -1.73 5.14 11.14
N ARG A 62 -1.86 5.74 12.34
CA ARG A 62 -1.38 5.15 13.59
C ARG A 62 -2.22 3.95 14.04
N VAL A 63 -3.52 3.97 13.79
CA VAL A 63 -4.38 2.79 14.03
C VAL A 63 -3.95 1.63 13.12
N VAL A 64 -3.79 1.89 11.83
CA VAL A 64 -3.30 0.88 10.87
C VAL A 64 -1.93 0.36 11.30
N ALA A 65 -0.98 1.22 11.63
CA ALA A 65 0.37 0.83 12.04
C ALA A 65 0.38 -0.12 13.25
N ARG A 66 -0.46 0.13 14.25
CA ARG A 66 -0.55 -0.73 15.45
C ARG A 66 -1.00 -2.16 15.15
N HIS A 67 -1.89 -2.32 14.19
CA HIS A 67 -2.41 -3.63 13.82
C HIS A 67 -1.56 -4.31 12.74
N TRP A 68 -1.00 -3.53 11.82
CA TRP A 68 -0.29 -4.03 10.65
C TRP A 68 0.94 -4.85 10.99
N THR A 69 1.67 -4.50 12.05
CA THR A 69 2.82 -5.26 12.57
C THR A 69 2.51 -6.75 12.72
N ASN A 70 1.32 -7.09 13.23
CA ASN A 70 0.91 -8.48 13.48
C ASN A 70 0.61 -9.27 12.20
N HIS A 71 0.52 -8.60 11.05
CA HIS A 71 0.21 -9.20 9.75
C HIS A 71 1.39 -9.23 8.80
N ILE A 72 2.53 -8.67 9.20
CA ILE A 72 3.78 -8.74 8.43
C ILE A 72 4.66 -9.85 9.00
N PRO A 73 5.02 -10.89 8.22
CA PRO A 73 5.95 -11.91 8.67
C PRO A 73 7.24 -11.28 9.20
N GLY A 74 7.76 -11.78 10.33
CA GLY A 74 8.91 -11.20 11.00
C GLY A 74 8.57 -10.10 12.01
N ASN A 75 7.31 -9.66 12.10
CA ASN A 75 6.78 -8.70 13.08
C ASN A 75 7.65 -7.43 13.22
N PRO A 76 7.92 -6.69 12.13
CA PRO A 76 8.73 -5.48 12.18
C PRO A 76 8.06 -4.39 13.03
N VAL A 77 8.84 -3.54 13.64
CA VAL A 77 8.34 -2.36 14.35
C VAL A 77 7.98 -1.27 13.34
N ILE A 78 6.76 -0.71 13.42
CA ILE A 78 6.35 0.39 12.55
C ILE A 78 6.49 1.73 13.29
N ILE A 79 7.31 2.62 12.76
CA ILE A 79 7.57 3.95 13.31
C ILE A 79 6.85 5.00 12.46
N ALA A 80 5.85 5.64 13.04
CA ALA A 80 5.11 6.73 12.37
C ALA A 80 5.90 8.04 12.43
N LYS A 81 6.14 8.65 11.26
CA LYS A 81 6.88 9.91 11.09
C LYS A 81 6.03 10.91 10.32
N ASN A 82 5.64 12.01 10.95
CA ASN A 82 4.89 13.07 10.30
C ASN A 82 5.84 13.95 9.46
N MET A 83 5.44 14.19 8.21
CA MET A 83 6.16 15.05 7.26
C MET A 83 5.17 15.95 6.54
N PRO A 84 4.55 16.91 7.24
CA PRO A 84 3.59 17.82 6.63
C PRO A 84 4.26 18.79 5.65
N GLY A 85 3.49 19.31 4.72
CA GLY A 85 3.90 20.38 3.81
C GLY A 85 3.31 20.28 2.42
N ALA A 86 2.87 21.42 1.91
CA ALA A 86 2.35 21.63 0.55
C ALA A 86 1.36 20.57 0.07
N GLY A 87 0.36 20.21 0.91
CA GLY A 87 -0.67 19.24 0.52
C GLY A 87 -0.13 17.84 0.18
N SER A 88 0.79 17.32 0.99
CA SER A 88 1.52 16.05 0.83
C SER A 88 2.73 16.08 -0.10
N LEU A 89 2.97 17.17 -0.83
CA LEU A 89 4.05 17.25 -1.81
C LEU A 89 5.43 16.90 -1.22
N ARG A 90 5.71 17.44 -0.02
CA ARG A 90 6.98 17.18 0.69
C ARG A 90 7.17 15.68 0.99
N ALA A 91 6.18 15.07 1.60
CA ALA A 91 6.25 13.65 1.97
C ALA A 91 6.29 12.73 0.75
N THR A 92 5.53 13.06 -0.30
CA THR A 92 5.49 12.27 -1.54
C THR A 92 6.82 12.34 -2.29
N ASN A 93 7.42 13.56 -2.43
CA ASN A 93 8.74 13.72 -3.03
C ASN A 93 9.82 12.96 -2.24
N PHE A 94 9.78 13.02 -0.90
CA PHE A 94 10.69 12.27 -0.05
C PHE A 94 10.54 10.76 -0.26
N LEU A 95 9.31 10.25 -0.21
CA LEU A 95 9.05 8.81 -0.39
C LEU A 95 9.50 8.32 -1.77
N TYR A 96 9.28 9.14 -2.81
CA TYR A 96 9.67 8.80 -4.18
C TYR A 96 11.18 8.87 -4.41
N GLY A 97 11.86 9.93 -3.95
CA GLY A 97 13.24 10.23 -4.32
C GLY A 97 14.29 9.80 -3.31
N GLN A 98 13.96 9.78 -2.01
CA GLN A 98 14.96 9.68 -0.94
C GLN A 98 14.75 8.46 -0.02
N ALA A 99 13.52 8.00 0.17
CA ALA A 99 13.23 6.88 1.06
C ALA A 99 13.80 5.56 0.51
N PRO A 100 14.18 4.61 1.37
CA PRO A 100 14.57 3.26 0.97
C PRO A 100 13.50 2.60 0.09
N LYS A 101 13.94 1.81 -0.91
CA LYS A 101 13.06 1.10 -1.86
C LYS A 101 12.94 -0.40 -1.56
N ASP A 102 13.38 -0.82 -0.40
CA ASP A 102 13.48 -2.21 0.04
C ASP A 102 12.22 -2.70 0.81
N GLY A 103 11.16 -1.92 0.88
CA GLY A 103 9.96 -2.24 1.64
C GLY A 103 9.97 -1.75 3.10
N THR A 104 11.04 -1.08 3.56
CA THR A 104 11.12 -0.51 4.92
C THR A 104 10.60 0.93 5.03
N ALA A 105 10.13 1.51 3.93
CA ALA A 105 9.48 2.82 3.91
C ALA A 105 8.11 2.74 3.24
N VAL A 106 7.08 3.20 3.94
CA VAL A 106 5.70 3.25 3.47
C VAL A 106 5.15 4.65 3.70
N GLY A 107 4.27 5.12 2.82
CA GLY A 107 3.66 6.43 2.94
C GLY A 107 2.15 6.38 3.02
N THR A 108 1.58 7.30 3.80
CA THR A 108 0.15 7.62 3.76
C THR A 108 -0.01 9.09 3.40
N MET A 109 -0.67 9.34 2.27
CA MET A 109 -0.72 10.64 1.60
C MET A 109 -2.16 11.11 1.47
N ILE A 110 -2.36 12.44 1.43
CA ILE A 110 -3.65 13.00 1.04
C ILE A 110 -3.90 12.63 -0.44
N PRO A 111 -5.10 12.12 -0.82
CA PRO A 111 -5.36 11.62 -2.17
C PRO A 111 -5.10 12.62 -3.31
N SER A 112 -5.15 13.91 -3.03
CA SER A 112 -4.92 14.96 -4.03
C SER A 112 -3.52 14.97 -4.66
N PHE A 113 -2.53 14.23 -4.09
CA PHE A 113 -1.19 14.23 -4.68
C PHE A 113 -1.16 13.65 -6.11
N VAL A 114 -2.02 12.68 -6.41
CA VAL A 114 -2.17 12.13 -7.76
C VAL A 114 -2.72 13.19 -8.72
N LEU A 115 -3.77 13.92 -8.30
CA LEU A 115 -4.34 15.00 -9.07
C LEU A 115 -3.32 16.14 -9.27
N ASN A 116 -2.57 16.50 -8.22
CA ASN A 116 -1.56 17.54 -8.28
C ASN A 116 -0.50 17.25 -9.35
N GLN A 117 -0.06 16.01 -9.48
CA GLN A 117 0.83 15.61 -10.58
C GLN A 117 0.13 15.75 -11.94
N ARG A 118 -1.12 15.31 -12.05
CA ARG A 118 -1.86 15.28 -13.31
C ARG A 118 -2.10 16.66 -13.90
N ILE A 119 -2.30 17.67 -13.04
CA ILE A 119 -2.48 19.07 -13.47
C ILE A 119 -1.17 19.86 -13.60
N GLY A 120 -0.01 19.20 -13.52
CA GLY A 120 1.30 19.86 -13.63
C GLY A 120 1.65 20.73 -12.43
N GLY A 121 1.25 20.31 -11.21
CA GLY A 121 1.50 21.07 -9.98
C GLY A 121 2.98 21.43 -9.77
N LYS A 122 3.25 22.65 -9.36
CA LYS A 122 4.60 23.15 -9.14
C LYS A 122 5.32 22.35 -8.04
N GLY A 123 6.56 21.95 -8.29
CA GLY A 123 7.41 21.24 -7.32
C GLY A 123 7.12 19.73 -7.23
N VAL A 124 6.30 19.17 -8.10
CA VAL A 124 6.09 17.72 -8.21
C VAL A 124 7.37 17.08 -8.77
N ALA A 125 7.99 16.19 -7.97
CA ALA A 125 9.20 15.44 -8.32
C ALA A 125 8.99 13.92 -8.16
N TYR A 126 7.76 13.46 -8.29
CA TYR A 126 7.39 12.04 -8.23
C TYR A 126 6.56 11.63 -9.44
N ASP A 127 6.49 10.32 -9.66
CA ASP A 127 5.57 9.69 -10.60
C ASP A 127 4.66 8.73 -9.81
N ALA A 128 3.39 9.09 -9.68
CA ALA A 128 2.42 8.32 -8.91
C ALA A 128 2.17 6.91 -9.48
N THR A 129 2.45 6.70 -10.77
CA THR A 129 2.31 5.38 -11.42
C THR A 129 3.41 4.41 -11.03
N LYS A 130 4.52 4.92 -10.48
CA LYS A 130 5.69 4.11 -10.07
C LYS A 130 5.70 3.74 -8.60
N PHE A 131 4.68 4.12 -7.84
CA PHE A 131 4.53 3.63 -6.47
C PHE A 131 3.97 2.21 -6.44
N ALA A 132 4.47 1.40 -5.52
CA ALA A 132 3.82 0.15 -5.16
C ALA A 132 2.61 0.47 -4.27
N TRP A 133 1.43 0.41 -4.83
CA TRP A 133 0.18 0.70 -4.12
C TRP A 133 -0.24 -0.50 -3.28
N ILE A 134 -0.46 -0.29 -1.98
CA ILE A 134 -0.88 -1.34 -1.05
C ILE A 134 -2.41 -1.35 -0.93
N GLY A 135 -3.01 -0.16 -0.80
CA GLY A 135 -4.46 -0.04 -0.66
C GLY A 135 -4.90 1.28 -0.03
N SER A 136 -6.17 1.36 0.30
CA SER A 136 -6.78 2.47 1.04
C SER A 136 -7.47 1.95 2.28
N SER A 137 -7.26 2.60 3.42
CA SER A 137 -7.86 2.25 4.69
C SER A 137 -9.30 2.76 4.85
N ASN A 138 -9.73 3.68 4.00
CA ASN A 138 -11.09 4.22 4.00
C ASN A 138 -11.50 4.71 2.61
N ALA A 139 -12.81 4.83 2.40
CA ALA A 139 -13.39 5.61 1.32
C ALA A 139 -13.91 6.93 1.92
N SER A 140 -13.58 8.06 1.31
CA SER A 140 -14.05 9.37 1.76
C SER A 140 -14.62 10.16 0.59
N ASN A 141 -15.72 10.83 0.84
CA ASN A 141 -16.30 11.80 -0.07
C ASN A 141 -15.88 13.20 0.35
N SER A 142 -15.53 14.03 -0.60
CA SER A 142 -15.26 15.46 -0.36
C SER A 142 -16.57 16.23 -0.44
N ASN A 143 -16.81 17.05 0.57
CA ASN A 143 -17.98 17.93 0.61
C ASN A 143 -17.50 19.39 0.61
N LEU A 144 -18.17 20.24 -0.18
CA LEU A 144 -18.04 21.68 -0.13
C LEU A 144 -19.15 22.22 0.77
N TYR A 145 -18.80 23.06 1.72
CA TYR A 145 -19.78 23.75 2.55
C TYR A 145 -19.40 25.23 2.69
N VAL A 146 -20.40 26.06 2.77
CA VAL A 146 -20.25 27.49 2.99
C VAL A 146 -21.03 27.90 4.24
N TRP A 147 -20.59 28.96 4.88
CA TRP A 147 -21.31 29.51 6.04
C TRP A 147 -22.64 30.09 5.61
N HIS A 148 -23.69 29.87 6.38
CA HIS A 148 -25.07 30.27 6.01
C HIS A 148 -25.22 31.77 5.74
N ALA A 149 -24.42 32.66 6.40
CA ALA A 149 -24.46 34.09 6.21
C ALA A 149 -23.95 34.55 4.85
N THR A 150 -23.29 33.70 4.05
CA THR A 150 -22.87 34.02 2.68
C THR A 150 -24.04 34.19 1.71
N GLY A 151 -25.22 33.66 2.09
CA GLY A 151 -26.41 33.65 1.23
C GLY A 151 -26.31 32.71 0.03
N ILE A 152 -25.26 31.90 -0.07
CA ILE A 152 -25.04 30.91 -1.13
C ILE A 152 -25.76 29.64 -0.75
N LYS A 153 -26.60 29.12 -1.65
CA LYS A 153 -27.43 27.94 -1.42
C LYS A 153 -27.16 26.79 -2.40
N THR A 154 -26.52 27.10 -3.53
CA THR A 154 -26.28 26.13 -4.61
C THR A 154 -24.85 26.23 -5.12
N LEU A 155 -24.35 25.16 -5.74
CA LEU A 155 -23.04 25.18 -6.40
C LEU A 155 -22.99 26.19 -7.54
N ALA A 156 -24.09 26.36 -8.30
CA ALA A 156 -24.17 27.33 -9.41
C ALA A 156 -23.95 28.76 -8.91
N GLU A 157 -24.41 29.10 -7.72
CA GLU A 157 -24.18 30.42 -7.13
C GLU A 157 -22.72 30.70 -6.77
N THR A 158 -21.94 29.64 -6.46
CA THR A 158 -20.49 29.80 -6.21
C THR A 158 -19.70 30.13 -7.46
N MET A 159 -20.24 29.86 -8.64
CA MET A 159 -19.64 30.22 -9.94
C MET A 159 -19.86 31.69 -10.33
N THR A 160 -20.81 32.34 -9.70
CA THR A 160 -21.22 33.73 -10.04
C THR A 160 -21.00 34.73 -8.92
N LYS A 161 -20.75 34.26 -7.71
CA LYS A 161 -20.52 35.09 -6.52
C LYS A 161 -19.12 34.85 -5.97
N GLU A 162 -18.46 35.87 -5.51
CA GLU A 162 -17.19 35.74 -4.81
C GLU A 162 -17.39 34.99 -3.49
N VAL A 163 -16.59 33.94 -3.29
CA VAL A 163 -16.61 33.10 -2.07
C VAL A 163 -15.21 32.96 -1.50
N VAL A 164 -15.01 33.39 -0.27
CA VAL A 164 -13.76 33.17 0.45
C VAL A 164 -13.80 31.77 1.07
N MET A 165 -12.88 30.92 0.64
CA MET A 165 -12.77 29.54 1.12
C MET A 165 -11.49 29.32 1.92
N GLY A 166 -11.61 28.57 3.02
CA GLY A 166 -10.44 28.09 3.77
C GLY A 166 -9.78 26.89 3.08
N ALA A 167 -8.44 26.87 3.07
CA ALA A 167 -7.67 25.78 2.50
C ALA A 167 -6.45 25.42 3.36
N THR A 168 -5.99 24.18 3.25
CA THR A 168 -4.91 23.65 4.10
C THR A 168 -3.52 23.72 3.47
N GLY A 169 -3.41 23.95 2.17
CA GLY A 169 -2.11 24.09 1.47
C GLY A 169 -2.25 23.92 -0.04
N ALA A 170 -1.33 24.50 -0.80
CA ALA A 170 -1.41 24.64 -2.25
C ALA A 170 -1.65 23.36 -3.04
N GLY A 171 -1.12 22.22 -2.59
CA GLY A 171 -1.34 20.92 -3.24
C GLY A 171 -2.48 20.09 -2.65
N SER A 172 -3.27 20.63 -1.72
CA SER A 172 -4.38 19.91 -1.08
C SER A 172 -5.65 19.94 -1.94
N TYR A 173 -6.51 18.95 -1.75
CA TYR A 173 -7.82 18.90 -2.42
C TYR A 173 -8.71 20.10 -2.05
N THR A 174 -8.50 20.70 -0.87
CA THR A 174 -9.23 21.91 -0.45
C THR A 174 -8.90 23.16 -1.29
N VAL A 175 -7.76 23.16 -1.98
CA VAL A 175 -7.40 24.17 -2.99
C VAL A 175 -7.75 23.68 -4.39
N LEU A 176 -7.37 22.45 -4.72
CA LEU A 176 -7.43 21.94 -6.09
C LEU A 176 -8.87 21.75 -6.58
N TYR A 177 -9.77 21.25 -5.73
CA TYR A 177 -11.16 21.00 -6.16
C TYR A 177 -11.90 22.31 -6.48
N PRO A 178 -11.91 23.33 -5.61
CA PRO A 178 -12.51 24.61 -5.98
C PRO A 178 -11.87 25.28 -7.19
N ALA A 179 -10.58 25.08 -7.43
CA ALA A 179 -9.88 25.71 -8.55
C ALA A 179 -10.19 25.06 -9.92
N ILE A 180 -10.74 23.83 -9.95
CA ILE A 180 -11.09 23.11 -11.19
C ILE A 180 -12.60 23.03 -11.43
N MET A 181 -13.40 23.53 -10.50
CA MET A 181 -14.86 23.64 -10.64
C MET A 181 -15.25 24.91 -11.38
#